data_15c34329d7c489e0c0fa2781692e581a
#
_entry.id   15c34329d7c489e0c0fa2781692e581a
#
_cell.length_a   1.000
_cell.length_b   1.000
_cell.length_c   1.000
_cell.angle_alpha   90.00
_cell.angle_beta   90.00
_cell.angle_gamma   90.00
#
_symmetry.space_group_name_H-M   'P 1'
#
loop_
_entity.id
_entity.type
_entity.pdbx_description
1 polymer ?
#
loop_
_entity_poly.entity_id
_entity_poly.type
_entity_poly.pdbx_seq_one_letter_code
_entity_poly.pdbx_strand_id
1 'polypeptide(L)'
;MDRPGAAQTELRLGHVGVPRTHPDWFPVNVLNMLLGGKFTSRINLNLRERHSYTYGANSRFSSRLGPGPFVVDTAVATESTGAAVREVLGELRRIREEPVEPDELSETLSYMIGVYPYTLQTMGDVAKRLEILSVYGLPDDYYDTYVDRLAAVTREDLLAAAQQHLHPDHIAIVAVGPADVLVPQLEGLGEVTVRRREPEMSAV
;
A
#
# COMPACT_ATOMS: atom_id res chain seq x y z
N MET A 1 4.78 9.44 16.75
CA MET A 1 5.38 8.87 17.98
C MET A 1 6.79 9.42 18.11
N ASP A 2 7.11 10.03 19.23
CA ASP A 2 8.40 10.69 19.44
C ASP A 2 9.53 9.69 19.65
N ARG A 3 10.59 9.81 18.86
CA ARG A 3 11.85 9.05 18.97
C ARG A 3 13.03 9.97 18.72
N PRO A 4 13.50 10.68 19.75
CA PRO A 4 14.60 11.63 19.63
C PRO A 4 15.85 11.01 19.03
N GLY A 5 16.55 11.75 18.16
CA GLY A 5 17.81 11.33 17.55
C GLY A 5 17.71 10.27 16.46
N ALA A 6 16.52 9.88 16.02
CA ALA A 6 16.37 8.98 14.89
C ALA A 6 16.77 9.65 13.59
N ALA A 7 17.70 9.05 12.84
CA ALA A 7 18.14 9.54 11.52
C ALA A 7 17.09 9.30 10.42
N GLN A 8 16.21 8.33 10.62
CA GLN A 8 15.11 7.99 9.72
C GLN A 8 13.78 8.05 10.45
N THR A 9 12.75 8.42 9.71
CA THR A 9 11.35 8.39 10.14
C THR A 9 10.66 7.18 9.50
N GLU A 10 10.10 6.31 10.35
CA GLU A 10 9.17 5.29 9.91
C GLU A 10 7.79 5.90 9.65
N LEU A 11 7.28 5.71 8.45
CA LEU A 11 5.99 6.24 8.00
C LEU A 11 5.01 5.10 7.70
N ARG A 12 3.77 5.31 8.15
CA ARG A 12 2.60 4.54 7.74
C ARG A 12 1.47 5.50 7.40
N LEU A 13 1.00 5.44 6.15
CA LEU A 13 -0.16 6.19 5.70
C LEU A 13 -1.25 5.19 5.35
N GLY A 14 -2.44 5.30 5.95
CA GLY A 14 -3.45 4.28 5.71
C GLY A 14 -4.86 4.70 6.07
N HIS A 15 -5.79 3.93 5.55
CA HIS A 15 -7.22 4.04 5.81
C HIS A 15 -7.86 2.66 5.82
N VAL A 16 -9.14 2.57 6.16
CA VAL A 16 -9.93 1.34 6.05
C VAL A 16 -10.09 1.01 4.56
N GLY A 17 -9.69 -0.19 4.14
CA GLY A 17 -9.83 -0.70 2.78
C GLY A 17 -11.02 -1.66 2.64
N VAL A 18 -10.84 -2.72 1.84
CA VAL A 18 -11.92 -3.65 1.47
C VAL A 18 -11.69 -5.06 2.04
N PRO A 19 -12.76 -5.86 2.27
CA PRO A 19 -12.61 -7.27 2.63
C PRO A 19 -12.08 -8.08 1.45
N ARG A 20 -11.50 -9.24 1.74
CA ARG A 20 -10.96 -10.16 0.71
C ARG A 20 -12.02 -10.61 -0.31
N THR A 21 -13.27 -10.68 0.08
CA THR A 21 -14.41 -11.12 -0.74
C THR A 21 -15.10 -10.01 -1.51
N HIS A 22 -14.55 -8.77 -1.47
CA HIS A 22 -15.14 -7.65 -2.20
C HIS A 22 -15.19 -7.94 -3.72
N PRO A 23 -16.29 -7.59 -4.42
CA PRO A 23 -16.39 -7.77 -5.88
C PRO A 23 -15.22 -7.15 -6.66
N ASP A 24 -14.77 -5.96 -6.24
CA ASP A 24 -13.66 -5.23 -6.88
C ASP A 24 -12.28 -5.73 -6.43
N TRP A 25 -12.17 -6.90 -5.82
CA TRP A 25 -10.87 -7.39 -5.33
C TRP A 25 -9.80 -7.45 -6.41
N PHE A 26 -10.14 -7.87 -7.64
CA PHE A 26 -9.17 -7.97 -8.74
C PHE A 26 -8.72 -6.58 -9.20
N PRO A 27 -9.59 -5.62 -9.52
CA PRO A 27 -9.18 -4.25 -9.79
C PRO A 27 -8.35 -3.62 -8.66
N VAL A 28 -8.76 -3.79 -7.39
CA VAL A 28 -8.03 -3.28 -6.23
C VAL A 28 -6.64 -3.91 -6.10
N ASN A 29 -6.49 -5.21 -6.40
CA ASN A 29 -5.21 -5.90 -6.34
C ASN A 29 -4.25 -5.43 -7.45
N VAL A 30 -4.75 -5.25 -8.68
CA VAL A 30 -3.97 -4.70 -9.80
C VAL A 30 -3.61 -3.24 -9.54
N LEU A 31 -4.57 -2.43 -9.06
CA LEU A 31 -4.35 -1.04 -8.65
C LEU A 31 -3.21 -0.93 -7.63
N ASN A 32 -3.25 -1.78 -6.59
CA ASN A 32 -2.20 -1.79 -5.56
C ASN A 32 -0.84 -2.19 -6.12
N MET A 33 -0.80 -3.20 -7.02
CA MET A 33 0.46 -3.63 -7.64
C MET A 33 1.13 -2.49 -8.41
N LEU A 34 0.35 -1.71 -9.15
CA LEU A 34 0.79 -0.56 -9.90
C LEU A 34 1.22 0.60 -8.98
N LEU A 35 0.45 0.84 -7.90
CA LEU A 35 0.66 1.96 -6.99
C LEU A 35 1.89 1.78 -6.08
N GLY A 36 2.04 0.60 -5.43
CA GLY A 36 3.11 0.34 -4.46
C GLY A 36 3.42 -1.13 -4.21
N GLY A 37 2.84 -2.07 -4.99
CA GLY A 37 2.99 -3.51 -4.77
C GLY A 37 4.22 -4.15 -5.42
N LYS A 38 4.95 -3.43 -6.28
CA LYS A 38 6.15 -3.92 -6.97
C LYS A 38 7.27 -2.90 -6.92
N PHE A 39 8.51 -3.34 -7.23
CA PHE A 39 9.68 -2.46 -7.22
C PHE A 39 9.55 -1.26 -8.18
N THR A 40 8.96 -1.47 -9.35
CA THR A 40 8.70 -0.42 -10.36
C THR A 40 7.35 0.26 -10.20
N SER A 41 6.76 0.23 -9.01
CA SER A 41 5.49 0.90 -8.71
C SER A 41 5.64 2.41 -8.58
N ARG A 42 4.55 3.15 -8.79
CA ARG A 42 4.55 4.62 -8.80
C ARG A 42 5.15 5.22 -7.55
N ILE A 43 4.70 4.81 -6.36
CA ILE A 43 5.19 5.34 -5.07
C ILE A 43 6.68 5.03 -4.90
N ASN A 44 7.12 3.80 -5.23
CA ASN A 44 8.52 3.44 -5.07
C ASN A 44 9.43 4.20 -6.04
N LEU A 45 9.05 4.32 -7.32
CA LEU A 45 9.79 5.11 -8.30
C LEU A 45 9.82 6.61 -7.92
N ASN A 46 8.72 7.15 -7.42
CA ASN A 46 8.65 8.53 -6.98
C ASN A 46 9.60 8.77 -5.81
N LEU A 47 9.42 8.06 -4.69
CA LEU A 47 10.16 8.33 -3.46
C LEU A 47 11.64 7.92 -3.55
N ARG A 48 11.94 6.81 -4.24
CA ARG A 48 13.29 6.26 -4.33
C ARG A 48 14.09 6.86 -5.49
N GLU A 49 13.59 6.72 -6.73
CA GLU A 49 14.38 7.06 -7.92
C GLU A 49 14.36 8.57 -8.22
N ARG A 50 13.18 9.20 -8.09
CA ARG A 50 13.03 10.62 -8.42
C ARG A 50 13.53 11.53 -7.31
N HIS A 51 13.24 11.19 -6.05
CA HIS A 51 13.51 12.06 -4.91
C HIS A 51 14.61 11.57 -3.96
N SER A 52 15.00 10.30 -4.03
CA SER A 52 16.02 9.70 -3.14
C SER A 52 15.69 9.83 -1.64
N TYR A 53 14.40 9.84 -1.27
CA TYR A 53 13.96 9.96 0.12
C TYR A 53 14.05 8.66 0.90
N THR A 54 14.02 7.51 0.20
CA THR A 54 13.97 6.17 0.78
C THR A 54 14.74 5.15 -0.04
N TYR A 55 15.06 4.03 0.57
CA TYR A 55 15.54 2.82 -0.14
C TYR A 55 14.40 1.97 -0.71
N GLY A 56 13.16 2.17 -0.22
CA GLY A 56 11.99 1.48 -0.72
C GLY A 56 10.71 1.93 -0.04
N ALA A 57 9.63 1.91 -0.81
CA ALA A 57 8.28 2.20 -0.36
C ALA A 57 7.31 1.17 -0.94
N ASN A 58 6.35 0.74 -0.15
CA ASN A 58 5.37 -0.25 -0.55
C ASN A 58 3.96 0.21 -0.20
N SER A 59 2.97 -0.32 -0.92
CA SER A 59 1.57 -0.25 -0.51
C SER A 59 0.91 -1.63 -0.53
N ARG A 60 -0.14 -1.80 0.27
CA ARG A 60 -0.92 -3.03 0.31
C ARG A 60 -2.34 -2.81 0.78
N PHE A 61 -3.26 -3.56 0.21
CA PHE A 61 -4.56 -3.85 0.81
C PHE A 61 -4.47 -5.17 1.57
N SER A 62 -4.59 -5.12 2.88
CA SER A 62 -4.46 -6.33 3.71
C SER A 62 -5.75 -7.15 3.65
N SER A 63 -5.65 -8.39 3.18
CA SER A 63 -6.78 -9.32 3.15
C SER A 63 -7.26 -9.66 4.56
N ARG A 64 -8.58 -9.46 4.80
CA ARG A 64 -9.27 -9.85 6.04
C ARG A 64 -10.68 -10.32 5.73
N LEU A 65 -11.34 -10.98 6.68
CA LEU A 65 -12.76 -11.35 6.58
C LEU A 65 -13.67 -10.10 6.52
N GLY A 66 -13.38 -9.11 7.36
CA GLY A 66 -13.95 -7.77 7.26
C GLY A 66 -13.03 -6.82 6.48
N PRO A 67 -13.38 -5.52 6.39
CA PRO A 67 -12.51 -4.52 5.77
C PRO A 67 -11.12 -4.51 6.44
N GLY A 68 -10.10 -4.83 5.65
CA GLY A 68 -8.70 -4.72 6.08
C GLY A 68 -8.15 -3.33 5.77
N PRO A 69 -7.00 -2.93 6.33
CA PRO A 69 -6.41 -1.64 6.01
C PRO A 69 -5.76 -1.61 4.64
N PHE A 70 -5.89 -0.46 3.96
CA PHE A 70 -4.92 -0.01 2.97
C PHE A 70 -3.79 0.71 3.71
N VAL A 71 -2.54 0.39 3.40
CA VAL A 71 -1.37 1.00 4.04
C VAL A 71 -0.28 1.23 3.02
N VAL A 72 0.28 2.44 3.00
CA VAL A 72 1.60 2.74 2.42
C VAL A 72 2.61 2.72 3.55
N ASP A 73 3.72 2.01 3.39
CA ASP A 73 4.80 1.94 4.36
C ASP A 73 6.16 2.26 3.73
N THR A 74 6.95 3.06 4.45
CA THR A 74 8.30 3.44 4.06
C THR A 74 9.09 3.97 5.25
N ALA A 75 10.42 3.91 5.16
CA ALA A 75 11.34 4.64 6.02
C ALA A 75 12.06 5.69 5.19
N VAL A 76 12.04 6.94 5.62
CA VAL A 76 12.62 8.07 4.90
C VAL A 76 13.63 8.82 5.76
N ALA A 77 14.57 9.57 5.15
CA ALA A 77 15.39 10.51 5.89
C ALA A 77 14.49 11.49 6.67
N THR A 78 14.80 11.74 7.95
CA THR A 78 13.93 12.50 8.86
C THR A 78 13.59 13.89 8.31
N GLU A 79 14.55 14.57 7.69
CA GLU A 79 14.37 15.88 7.08
C GLU A 79 13.46 15.88 5.85
N SER A 80 13.25 14.73 5.23
CA SER A 80 12.42 14.56 4.02
C SER A 80 11.00 14.07 4.33
N THR A 81 10.65 13.90 5.60
CA THR A 81 9.39 13.25 6.03
C THR A 81 8.15 13.94 5.44
N GLY A 82 8.04 15.25 5.61
CA GLY A 82 6.88 16.01 5.11
C GLY A 82 6.79 16.03 3.58
N ALA A 83 7.93 16.09 2.90
CA ALA A 83 7.99 16.01 1.44
C ALA A 83 7.54 14.62 0.96
N ALA A 84 8.03 13.54 1.56
CA ALA A 84 7.63 12.18 1.23
C ALA A 84 6.14 11.93 1.44
N VAL A 85 5.56 12.45 2.53
CA VAL A 85 4.11 12.37 2.77
C VAL A 85 3.32 13.05 1.65
N ARG A 86 3.73 14.26 1.24
CA ARG A 86 3.08 15.00 0.14
C ARG A 86 3.16 14.26 -1.17
N GLU A 87 4.31 13.65 -1.49
CA GLU A 87 4.48 12.84 -2.69
C GLU A 87 3.56 11.60 -2.70
N VAL A 88 3.49 10.87 -1.57
CA VAL A 88 2.55 9.73 -1.45
C VAL A 88 1.11 10.19 -1.67
N LEU A 89 0.67 11.26 -1.01
CA LEU A 89 -0.68 11.80 -1.19
C LEU A 89 -0.92 12.28 -2.63
N GLY A 90 0.09 12.84 -3.27
CA GLY A 90 0.06 13.23 -4.69
C GLY A 90 -0.18 12.03 -5.62
N GLU A 91 0.56 10.92 -5.42
CA GLU A 91 0.36 9.69 -6.21
C GLU A 91 -1.04 9.07 -5.99
N LEU A 92 -1.54 9.09 -4.73
CA LEU A 92 -2.89 8.62 -4.42
C LEU A 92 -3.98 9.46 -5.09
N ARG A 93 -3.81 10.78 -5.19
CA ARG A 93 -4.75 11.66 -5.90
C ARG A 93 -4.65 11.46 -7.40
N ARG A 94 -3.45 11.45 -7.95
CA ARG A 94 -3.22 11.30 -9.38
C ARG A 94 -3.85 10.02 -9.95
N ILE A 95 -3.70 8.88 -9.28
CA ILE A 95 -4.28 7.61 -9.76
C ILE A 95 -5.82 7.58 -9.69
N ARG A 96 -6.44 8.45 -8.89
CA ARG A 96 -7.89 8.65 -8.83
C ARG A 96 -8.44 9.62 -9.89
N GLU A 97 -7.60 10.49 -10.41
CA GLU A 97 -7.98 11.57 -11.32
C GLU A 97 -7.66 11.22 -12.77
N GLU A 98 -6.59 10.48 -12.99
CA GLU A 98 -6.06 10.18 -14.32
C GLU A 98 -6.11 8.67 -14.60
N PRO A 99 -6.70 8.22 -15.72
CA PRO A 99 -6.59 6.83 -16.14
C PRO A 99 -5.12 6.43 -16.31
N VAL A 100 -4.78 5.22 -15.89
CA VAL A 100 -3.41 4.68 -16.08
C VAL A 100 -3.10 4.55 -17.57
N GLU A 101 -1.82 4.68 -17.94
CA GLU A 101 -1.40 4.49 -19.32
C GLU A 101 -1.57 3.03 -19.76
N PRO A 102 -1.91 2.75 -21.04
CA PRO A 102 -2.12 1.39 -21.53
C PRO A 102 -0.91 0.48 -21.29
N ASP A 103 0.29 0.99 -21.53
CA ASP A 103 1.54 0.23 -21.35
C ASP A 103 1.78 -0.09 -19.86
N GLU A 104 1.50 0.84 -18.96
CA GLU A 104 1.64 0.66 -17.51
C GLU A 104 0.73 -0.46 -16.98
N LEU A 105 -0.52 -0.52 -17.46
CA LEU A 105 -1.44 -1.62 -17.13
C LEU A 105 -0.94 -2.93 -17.71
N SER A 106 -0.58 -2.95 -18.99
CA SER A 106 -0.10 -4.15 -19.69
C SER A 106 1.13 -4.76 -19.02
N GLU A 107 2.11 -3.94 -18.65
CA GLU A 107 3.31 -4.37 -17.91
C GLU A 107 2.95 -4.92 -16.53
N THR A 108 2.01 -4.29 -15.82
CA THR A 108 1.60 -4.72 -14.49
C THR A 108 0.87 -6.06 -14.55
N LEU A 109 -0.05 -6.24 -15.48
CA LEU A 109 -0.74 -7.51 -15.69
C LEU A 109 0.23 -8.62 -16.12
N SER A 110 1.13 -8.34 -17.05
CA SER A 110 2.17 -9.28 -17.50
C SER A 110 3.05 -9.73 -16.33
N TYR A 111 3.44 -8.81 -15.45
CA TYR A 111 4.20 -9.12 -14.25
C TYR A 111 3.40 -10.03 -13.31
N MET A 112 2.15 -9.67 -12.98
CA MET A 112 1.31 -10.42 -12.04
C MET A 112 1.01 -11.84 -12.56
N ILE A 113 0.69 -11.96 -13.83
CA ILE A 113 0.42 -13.25 -14.50
C ILE A 113 1.70 -14.09 -14.57
N GLY A 114 2.82 -13.48 -14.95
CA GLY A 114 4.11 -14.16 -15.08
C GLY A 114 4.67 -14.67 -13.74
N VAL A 115 4.41 -13.95 -12.63
CA VAL A 115 4.84 -14.37 -11.29
C VAL A 115 3.90 -15.42 -10.68
N TYR A 116 2.65 -15.50 -11.13
CA TYR A 116 1.64 -16.37 -10.52
C TYR A 116 2.06 -17.85 -10.45
N PRO A 117 2.62 -18.50 -11.48
CA PRO A 117 3.06 -19.90 -11.39
C PRO A 117 4.11 -20.14 -10.31
N TYR A 118 4.97 -19.16 -10.03
CA TYR A 118 6.00 -19.28 -8.97
C TYR A 118 5.38 -19.35 -7.58
N THR A 119 4.16 -18.86 -7.41
CA THR A 119 3.41 -18.91 -6.14
C THR A 119 2.71 -20.25 -5.90
N LEU A 120 2.95 -21.26 -6.75
CA LEU A 120 2.37 -22.60 -6.70
C LEU A 120 3.44 -23.70 -6.69
N GLN A 121 4.72 -23.35 -6.56
CA GLN A 121 5.82 -24.30 -6.75
C GLN A 121 6.03 -25.25 -5.57
N THR A 122 5.73 -24.83 -4.35
CA THR A 122 5.95 -25.65 -3.18
C THR A 122 4.64 -26.15 -2.57
N MET A 123 4.71 -27.26 -1.83
CA MET A 123 3.55 -27.76 -1.06
C MET A 123 3.02 -26.72 -0.07
N GLY A 124 3.90 -25.89 0.50
CA GLY A 124 3.52 -24.79 1.37
C GLY A 124 2.73 -23.69 0.64
N ASP A 125 3.10 -23.38 -0.59
CA ASP A 125 2.37 -22.40 -1.41
C ASP A 125 0.97 -22.91 -1.77
N VAL A 126 0.86 -24.20 -2.15
CA VAL A 126 -0.44 -24.84 -2.42
C VAL A 126 -1.30 -24.85 -1.16
N ALA A 127 -0.75 -25.25 0.00
CA ALA A 127 -1.47 -25.26 1.27
C ALA A 127 -2.00 -23.87 1.63
N LYS A 128 -1.20 -22.82 1.42
CA LYS A 128 -1.61 -21.42 1.64
C LYS A 128 -2.76 -21.00 0.71
N ARG A 129 -2.82 -21.51 -0.53
CA ARG A 129 -3.96 -21.25 -1.44
C ARG A 129 -5.22 -21.90 -0.93
N LEU A 130 -5.13 -23.16 -0.49
CA LEU A 130 -6.27 -23.86 0.12
C LEU A 130 -6.75 -23.19 1.41
N GLU A 131 -5.82 -22.73 2.25
CA GLU A 131 -6.14 -21.93 3.43
C GLU A 131 -6.94 -20.67 3.04
N ILE A 132 -6.52 -19.92 2.01
CA ILE A 132 -7.20 -18.73 1.53
C ILE A 132 -8.63 -19.06 1.07
N LEU A 133 -8.84 -20.14 0.31
CA LEU A 133 -10.20 -20.57 -0.07
C LEU A 133 -11.06 -20.82 1.15
N SER A 134 -10.54 -21.59 2.11
CA SER A 134 -11.29 -21.97 3.31
C SER A 134 -11.59 -20.78 4.23
N VAL A 135 -10.57 -19.95 4.52
CA VAL A 135 -10.69 -18.81 5.44
C VAL A 135 -11.65 -17.75 4.92
N TYR A 136 -11.62 -17.48 3.61
CA TYR A 136 -12.45 -16.44 3.02
C TYR A 136 -13.74 -16.97 2.37
N GLY A 137 -14.01 -18.28 2.41
CA GLY A 137 -15.19 -18.87 1.80
C GLY A 137 -15.23 -18.64 0.28
N LEU A 138 -14.09 -18.69 -0.39
CA LEU A 138 -14.00 -18.54 -1.84
C LEU A 138 -14.43 -19.85 -2.51
N PRO A 139 -14.96 -19.80 -3.77
CA PRO A 139 -15.31 -21.00 -4.52
C PRO A 139 -14.11 -21.93 -4.74
N ASP A 140 -14.34 -23.23 -4.83
CA ASP A 140 -13.27 -24.22 -5.03
C ASP A 140 -12.52 -24.02 -6.37
N ASP A 141 -13.23 -23.53 -7.40
CA ASP A 141 -12.70 -23.19 -8.73
C ASP A 141 -12.09 -21.78 -8.82
N TYR A 142 -11.96 -21.07 -7.70
CA TYR A 142 -11.48 -19.67 -7.66
C TYR A 142 -10.15 -19.49 -8.40
N TYR A 143 -9.22 -20.42 -8.24
CA TYR A 143 -7.91 -20.33 -8.86
C TYR A 143 -7.87 -20.80 -10.32
N ASP A 144 -8.86 -21.53 -10.80
CA ASP A 144 -8.98 -21.96 -12.20
C ASP A 144 -9.20 -20.76 -13.13
N THR A 145 -9.92 -19.75 -12.64
CA THR A 145 -10.22 -18.51 -13.38
C THR A 145 -9.36 -17.31 -12.96
N TYR A 146 -8.40 -17.50 -12.04
CA TYR A 146 -7.66 -16.39 -11.43
C TYR A 146 -6.90 -15.53 -12.44
N VAL A 147 -6.17 -16.18 -13.36
CA VAL A 147 -5.38 -15.49 -14.39
C VAL A 147 -6.30 -14.76 -15.38
N ASP A 148 -7.38 -15.39 -15.82
CA ASP A 148 -8.34 -14.78 -16.73
C ASP A 148 -9.00 -13.54 -16.11
N ARG A 149 -9.35 -13.61 -14.82
CA ARG A 149 -9.92 -12.49 -14.07
C ARG A 149 -8.91 -11.35 -13.89
N LEU A 150 -7.63 -11.64 -13.72
CA LEU A 150 -6.57 -10.62 -13.74
C LEU A 150 -6.47 -9.96 -15.11
N ALA A 151 -6.40 -10.79 -16.18
CA ALA A 151 -6.25 -10.30 -17.54
C ALA A 151 -7.45 -9.49 -18.05
N ALA A 152 -8.62 -9.70 -17.46
CA ALA A 152 -9.84 -8.96 -17.79
C ALA A 152 -9.93 -7.57 -17.17
N VAL A 153 -9.03 -7.19 -16.24
CA VAL A 153 -9.06 -5.87 -15.59
C VAL A 153 -8.70 -4.78 -16.60
N THR A 154 -9.59 -3.79 -16.71
CA THR A 154 -9.44 -2.65 -17.63
C THR A 154 -8.91 -1.40 -16.91
N ARG A 155 -8.55 -0.38 -17.69
CA ARG A 155 -8.14 0.94 -17.16
C ARG A 155 -9.30 1.64 -16.45
N GLU A 156 -10.49 1.47 -16.97
CA GLU A 156 -11.74 1.97 -16.42
C GLU A 156 -12.04 1.34 -15.06
N ASP A 157 -11.83 0.02 -14.93
CA ASP A 157 -11.97 -0.68 -13.65
C ASP A 157 -10.96 -0.16 -12.62
N LEU A 158 -9.71 0.11 -13.03
CA LEU A 158 -8.70 0.66 -12.13
C LEU A 158 -9.06 2.08 -11.66
N LEU A 159 -9.52 2.94 -12.56
CA LEU A 159 -9.95 4.29 -12.21
C LEU A 159 -11.14 4.26 -11.25
N ALA A 160 -12.15 3.43 -11.54
CA ALA A 160 -13.31 3.25 -10.68
C ALA A 160 -12.89 2.72 -9.28
N ALA A 161 -12.03 1.69 -9.23
CA ALA A 161 -11.50 1.14 -7.99
C ALA A 161 -10.69 2.18 -7.19
N ALA A 162 -9.88 3.00 -7.87
CA ALA A 162 -9.12 4.07 -7.22
C ALA A 162 -10.05 5.13 -6.62
N GLN A 163 -11.07 5.57 -7.36
CA GLN A 163 -12.04 6.55 -6.90
C GLN A 163 -12.87 6.05 -5.70
N GLN A 164 -13.24 4.77 -5.73
CA GLN A 164 -14.09 4.17 -4.71
C GLN A 164 -13.33 3.73 -3.47
N HIS A 165 -12.09 3.25 -3.58
CA HIS A 165 -11.39 2.53 -2.51
C HIS A 165 -10.11 3.20 -2.00
N LEU A 166 -9.62 4.29 -2.61
CA LEU A 166 -8.53 5.10 -2.08
C LEU A 166 -9.08 6.41 -1.52
N HIS A 167 -8.71 6.77 -0.30
CA HIS A 167 -9.23 7.94 0.41
C HIS A 167 -8.09 8.85 0.89
N PRO A 168 -7.36 9.56 0.00
CA PRO A 168 -6.22 10.39 0.36
C PRO A 168 -6.57 11.53 1.31
N ASP A 169 -7.82 12.02 1.29
CA ASP A 169 -8.28 13.12 2.15
C ASP A 169 -8.75 12.64 3.54
N HIS A 170 -8.88 11.34 3.75
CA HIS A 170 -9.27 10.69 5.01
C HIS A 170 -8.23 9.65 5.46
N ILE A 171 -6.96 9.94 5.20
CA ILE A 171 -5.87 9.02 5.51
C ILE A 171 -5.28 9.34 6.90
N ALA A 172 -5.06 8.31 7.69
CA ALA A 172 -4.30 8.44 8.93
C ALA A 172 -2.81 8.35 8.64
N ILE A 173 -2.02 9.25 9.21
CA ILE A 173 -0.56 9.31 9.06
C ILE A 173 0.06 9.00 10.42
N VAL A 174 0.88 7.95 10.47
CA VAL A 174 1.68 7.61 11.65
C VAL A 174 3.15 7.78 11.28
N ALA A 175 3.83 8.68 12.00
CA ALA A 175 5.26 8.94 11.87
C ALA A 175 5.97 8.61 13.18
N VAL A 176 7.07 7.86 13.10
CA VAL A 176 7.92 7.54 14.25
C VAL A 176 9.30 8.12 14.00
N GLY A 177 9.65 9.18 14.73
CA GLY A 177 10.91 9.92 14.57
C GLY A 177 10.98 11.09 15.56
N PRO A 178 11.96 12.02 15.45
CA PRO A 178 12.14 13.17 16.34
C PRO A 178 10.98 14.15 16.17
N ALA A 179 10.14 14.32 17.20
CA ALA A 179 8.93 15.12 17.12
C ALA A 179 9.20 16.60 16.84
N ASP A 180 10.28 17.14 17.35
CA ASP A 180 10.73 18.51 17.13
C ASP A 180 11.04 18.82 15.66
N VAL A 181 11.52 17.81 14.92
CA VAL A 181 11.81 17.91 13.48
C VAL A 181 10.56 17.61 12.64
N LEU A 182 9.72 16.64 13.10
CA LEU A 182 8.59 16.15 12.31
C LEU A 182 7.36 17.06 12.37
N VAL A 183 7.06 17.64 13.55
CA VAL A 183 5.85 18.46 13.73
C VAL A 183 5.79 19.60 12.71
N PRO A 184 6.83 20.44 12.55
CA PRO A 184 6.81 21.51 11.55
C PRO A 184 6.66 21.02 10.10
N GLN A 185 7.19 19.84 9.76
CA GLN A 185 7.09 19.27 8.42
C GLN A 185 5.68 18.76 8.08
N LEU A 186 4.91 18.37 9.11
CA LEU A 186 3.56 17.80 8.97
C LEU A 186 2.46 18.85 9.14
N GLU A 187 2.82 20.08 9.47
CA GLU A 187 1.87 21.21 9.50
C GLU A 187 1.18 21.38 8.14
N GLY A 188 -0.14 21.57 8.19
CA GLY A 188 -0.99 21.70 6.99
C GLY A 188 -1.41 20.38 6.34
N LEU A 189 -0.93 19.22 6.85
CA LEU A 189 -1.35 17.90 6.37
C LEU A 189 -2.47 17.28 7.23
N GLY A 190 -2.82 17.92 8.34
CA GLY A 190 -3.85 17.47 9.26
C GLY A 190 -3.54 17.88 10.71
N GLU A 191 -4.39 17.45 11.65
CA GLU A 191 -4.15 17.64 13.07
C GLU A 191 -3.01 16.73 13.54
N VAL A 192 -2.00 17.30 14.21
CA VAL A 192 -0.82 16.56 14.68
C VAL A 192 -0.90 16.32 16.18
N THR A 193 -0.94 15.04 16.58
CA THR A 193 -0.84 14.61 17.98
C THR A 193 0.49 13.92 18.24
N VAL A 194 1.28 14.44 19.20
CA VAL A 194 2.55 13.85 19.60
C VAL A 194 2.33 12.85 20.75
N ARG A 195 2.73 11.60 20.53
CA ARG A 195 2.75 10.57 21.58
C ARG A 195 4.19 10.29 21.96
N ARG A 196 4.50 10.38 23.26
CA ARG A 196 5.79 9.98 23.83
C ARG A 196 5.69 8.59 24.43
N ARG A 197 6.76 7.80 24.33
CA ARG A 197 6.85 6.52 25.06
C ARG A 197 6.97 6.86 26.54
N GLU A 198 6.07 6.33 27.38
CA GLU A 198 6.27 6.36 28.82
C GLU A 198 7.54 5.59 29.14
N PRO A 199 8.42 6.09 30.05
CA PRO A 199 9.56 5.34 30.51
C PRO A 199 9.06 4.02 31.10
N GLU A 200 9.61 2.89 30.64
CA GLU A 200 9.36 1.61 31.29
C GLU A 200 9.75 1.76 32.77
N MET A 201 8.77 1.62 33.65
CA MET A 201 9.08 1.51 35.09
C MET A 201 10.00 0.30 35.23
N SER A 202 11.28 0.55 35.52
CA SER A 202 12.22 -0.51 35.85
C SER A 202 11.61 -1.26 37.02
N ALA A 203 11.19 -2.51 36.78
CA ALA A 203 10.86 -3.41 37.88
C ALA A 203 12.14 -3.57 38.70
N VAL A 204 12.11 -3.01 39.90
CA VAL A 204 13.14 -3.20 40.97
C VAL A 204 13.00 -4.59 41.53
#